data_3ceb7848961103d15b192c337147b77b
#
_entry.id   3ceb7848961103d15b192c337147b77b
#
_cell.length_a   1.000
_cell.length_b   1.000
_cell.length_c   1.000
_cell.angle_alpha   90.00
_cell.angle_beta   90.00
_cell.angle_gamma   90.00
#
_symmetry.space_group_name_H-M   'P 1'
#
loop_
_entity.id
_entity.type
_entity.pdbx_description
1 polymer ?
#
loop_
_entity_poly.entity_id
_entity_poly.type
_entity_poly.pdbx_seq_one_letter_code
_entity_poly.pdbx_strand_id
1 'polypeptide(L)'
;MIPRHLFFCTILLTFWVAPFFGSETVFAEQLNYAHAFVTTSTGIEIPVEVADTQKKRSLGLGKRSGLKKNWGMLFVFEKRKAHGFWMKNMQFPLDIIWLDNHRIVYILKNVQPTNQGEKPPVLVPPLPANFVLEIEAGRASELRLEPQEILNYNF
;
A
#
# COMPACT_ATOMS: atom_id res chain seq x y z
N MET A 1 -73.29 -53.50 -17.41
CA MET A 1 -72.25 -53.92 -16.48
C MET A 1 -70.92 -53.38 -17.04
N ILE A 2 -70.46 -52.22 -16.60
CA ILE A 2 -69.29 -51.51 -17.13
C ILE A 2 -68.34 -51.28 -15.94
N PRO A 3 -67.09 -51.71 -15.93
CA PRO A 3 -66.16 -51.42 -14.85
C PRO A 3 -65.49 -50.05 -15.02
N ARG A 4 -65.52 -49.27 -13.94
CA ARG A 4 -64.88 -47.98 -13.79
C ARG A 4 -63.38 -48.19 -13.57
N HIS A 5 -62.53 -47.77 -14.52
CA HIS A 5 -61.09 -47.68 -14.32
C HIS A 5 -60.73 -46.42 -13.53
N LEU A 6 -60.18 -46.61 -12.32
CA LEU A 6 -59.56 -45.51 -11.53
C LEU A 6 -58.21 -45.18 -12.17
N PHE A 7 -58.06 -43.96 -12.67
CA PHE A 7 -56.77 -43.41 -13.02
C PHE A 7 -56.09 -42.84 -11.75
N PHE A 8 -55.05 -43.51 -11.26
CA PHE A 8 -54.16 -42.92 -10.25
C PHE A 8 -53.21 -41.95 -10.95
N CYS A 9 -53.41 -40.65 -10.69
CA CYS A 9 -52.50 -39.58 -11.12
C CYS A 9 -51.39 -39.45 -10.08
N THR A 10 -50.24 -40.06 -10.32
CA THR A 10 -49.03 -39.89 -9.50
C THR A 10 -48.40 -38.54 -9.84
N ILE A 11 -48.58 -37.57 -8.94
CA ILE A 11 -47.89 -36.27 -8.99
C ILE A 11 -46.44 -36.48 -8.51
N LEU A 12 -45.49 -36.54 -9.43
CA LEU A 12 -44.06 -36.49 -9.11
C LEU A 12 -43.67 -35.03 -8.74
N LEU A 13 -43.58 -34.77 -7.45
CA LEU A 13 -42.98 -33.54 -6.94
C LEU A 13 -41.48 -33.60 -7.13
N THR A 14 -40.97 -33.01 -8.20
CA THR A 14 -39.54 -32.80 -8.39
C THR A 14 -39.12 -31.64 -7.49
N PHE A 15 -38.43 -31.96 -6.38
CA PHE A 15 -37.73 -30.99 -5.56
C PHE A 15 -36.54 -30.44 -6.36
N TRP A 16 -36.68 -29.23 -6.88
CA TRP A 16 -35.61 -28.49 -7.49
C TRP A 16 -34.76 -27.86 -6.38
N VAL A 17 -33.65 -28.51 -6.00
CA VAL A 17 -32.67 -27.95 -5.06
C VAL A 17 -31.84 -26.96 -5.86
N ALA A 18 -32.14 -25.67 -5.71
CA ALA A 18 -31.30 -24.62 -6.24
C ALA A 18 -29.91 -24.66 -5.54
N PRO A 19 -28.80 -24.64 -6.27
CA PRO A 19 -27.51 -24.54 -5.63
C PRO A 19 -27.42 -23.19 -4.92
N PHE A 20 -27.26 -23.25 -3.60
CA PHE A 20 -26.97 -22.10 -2.76
C PHE A 20 -25.51 -21.68 -3.08
N PHE A 21 -25.32 -20.83 -4.10
CA PHE A 21 -24.07 -20.13 -4.28
C PHE A 21 -23.96 -19.13 -3.12
N GLY A 22 -23.38 -19.58 -2.03
CA GLY A 22 -22.90 -18.70 -0.99
C GLY A 22 -21.89 -17.75 -1.62
N SER A 23 -22.27 -16.50 -1.86
CA SER A 23 -21.32 -15.45 -2.15
C SER A 23 -20.45 -15.29 -0.91
N GLU A 24 -19.29 -15.96 -0.90
CA GLU A 24 -18.23 -15.62 0.04
C GLU A 24 -17.83 -14.16 -0.30
N THR A 25 -18.41 -13.23 0.45
CA THR A 25 -17.91 -11.86 0.49
C THR A 25 -16.54 -11.94 1.13
N VAL A 26 -15.51 -12.06 0.27
CA VAL A 26 -14.13 -11.87 0.68
C VAL A 26 -14.03 -10.42 1.15
N PHE A 27 -14.21 -10.20 2.46
CA PHE A 27 -13.88 -8.94 3.08
C PHE A 27 -12.38 -8.74 2.85
N ALA A 28 -12.02 -7.91 1.87
CA ALA A 28 -10.65 -7.46 1.72
C ALA A 28 -10.26 -6.81 3.05
N GLU A 29 -9.41 -7.48 3.81
CA GLU A 29 -8.91 -6.96 5.09
C GLU A 29 -8.30 -5.59 4.85
N GLN A 30 -9.01 -4.56 5.27
CA GLN A 30 -8.55 -3.19 5.16
C GLN A 30 -7.37 -3.01 6.11
N LEU A 31 -6.17 -2.79 5.56
CA LEU A 31 -4.99 -2.55 6.38
C LEU A 31 -5.17 -1.24 7.15
N ASN A 32 -5.15 -1.35 8.48
CA ASN A 32 -5.17 -0.19 9.36
C ASN A 32 -3.71 0.30 9.57
N TYR A 33 -3.39 1.51 9.11
CA TYR A 33 -2.11 2.14 9.30
C TYR A 33 -2.15 3.02 10.55
N ALA A 34 -1.14 2.89 11.42
CA ALA A 34 -0.91 3.87 12.45
C ALA A 34 -0.49 5.21 11.82
N HIS A 35 -0.81 6.32 12.45
CA HIS A 35 -0.41 7.65 12.02
C HIS A 35 0.69 8.18 12.92
N ALA A 36 1.62 8.90 12.34
CA ALA A 36 2.73 9.57 13.01
C ALA A 36 3.03 10.90 12.32
N PHE A 37 4.02 11.62 12.85
CA PHE A 37 4.54 12.82 12.22
C PHE A 37 6.04 12.67 12.01
N VAL A 38 6.51 13.07 10.83
CA VAL A 38 7.91 13.29 10.53
C VAL A 38 8.16 14.79 10.56
N THR A 39 9.07 15.24 11.41
CA THR A 39 9.37 16.67 11.60
C THR A 39 10.73 16.99 10.97
N THR A 40 10.76 17.95 10.07
CA THR A 40 11.99 18.45 9.45
C THR A 40 12.85 19.23 10.43
N SER A 41 14.12 19.49 10.07
CA SER A 41 15.03 20.39 10.85
C SER A 41 14.48 21.82 11.00
N THR A 42 13.61 22.24 10.09
CA THR A 42 12.94 23.55 10.12
C THR A 42 11.63 23.57 10.92
N GLY A 43 11.25 22.42 11.52
CA GLY A 43 10.04 22.28 12.33
C GLY A 43 8.75 22.03 11.54
N ILE A 44 8.84 21.76 10.23
CA ILE A 44 7.65 21.42 9.43
C ILE A 44 7.28 19.95 9.72
N GLU A 45 6.02 19.72 10.07
CA GLU A 45 5.48 18.38 10.30
C GLU A 45 4.83 17.82 9.04
N ILE A 46 5.22 16.58 8.71
CA ILE A 46 4.66 15.79 7.63
C ILE A 46 3.86 14.65 8.29
N PRO A 47 2.53 14.66 8.23
CA PRO A 47 1.74 13.52 8.70
C PRO A 47 2.00 12.30 7.83
N VAL A 48 2.17 11.14 8.44
CA VAL A 48 2.48 9.90 7.73
C VAL A 48 1.62 8.73 8.20
N GLU A 49 1.35 7.83 7.27
CA GLU A 49 0.92 6.47 7.57
C GLU A 49 2.15 5.60 7.82
N VAL A 50 2.11 4.73 8.83
CA VAL A 50 3.25 3.89 9.21
C VAL A 50 3.10 2.48 8.64
N ALA A 51 4.05 2.09 7.78
CA ALA A 51 4.14 0.75 7.21
C ALA A 51 5.20 -0.08 7.96
N ASP A 52 4.80 -0.68 9.07
CA ASP A 52 5.65 -1.39 10.04
C ASP A 52 5.60 -2.92 9.91
N THR A 53 4.65 -3.48 9.15
CA THR A 53 4.55 -4.92 8.90
C THR A 53 4.94 -5.28 7.47
N GLN A 54 5.33 -6.54 7.24
CA GLN A 54 5.64 -7.04 5.90
C GLN A 54 4.49 -6.80 4.91
N LYS A 55 3.25 -7.01 5.33
CA LYS A 55 2.05 -6.82 4.50
C LYS A 55 1.86 -5.36 4.11
N LYS A 56 1.98 -4.42 5.08
CA LYS A 56 1.90 -2.97 4.84
C LYS A 56 3.03 -2.48 3.93
N ARG A 57 4.28 -2.90 4.18
CA ARG A 57 5.42 -2.54 3.33
C ARG A 57 5.29 -3.06 1.89
N SER A 58 4.78 -4.29 1.72
CA SER A 58 4.60 -4.87 0.38
C SER A 58 3.49 -4.19 -0.44
N LEU A 59 2.45 -3.68 0.21
CA LEU A 59 1.40 -2.91 -0.44
C LEU A 59 1.86 -1.46 -0.69
N GLY A 60 2.43 -0.82 0.32
CA GLY A 60 2.85 0.59 0.27
C GLY A 60 1.72 1.50 -0.22
N LEU A 61 2.07 2.42 -1.10
CA LEU A 61 1.15 3.33 -1.79
C LEU A 61 0.58 2.76 -3.10
N GLY A 62 0.92 1.52 -3.44
CA GLY A 62 0.45 0.87 -4.66
C GLY A 62 -1.07 0.80 -4.75
N LYS A 63 -1.62 0.95 -5.98
CA LYS A 63 -3.06 0.96 -6.31
C LYS A 63 -3.85 2.17 -5.79
N ARG A 64 -3.22 3.12 -5.10
CA ARG A 64 -3.86 4.37 -4.69
C ARG A 64 -3.85 5.36 -5.85
N SER A 65 -4.88 6.20 -5.93
CA SER A 65 -4.97 7.29 -6.93
C SER A 65 -4.11 8.50 -6.58
N GLY A 66 -3.64 8.62 -5.34
CA GLY A 66 -2.82 9.71 -4.83
C GLY A 66 -2.56 9.59 -3.34
N LEU A 67 -1.73 10.47 -2.83
CA LEU A 67 -1.57 10.74 -1.41
C LEU A 67 -2.58 11.79 -0.94
N LYS A 68 -2.97 11.70 0.30
CA LYS A 68 -3.65 12.81 0.97
C LYS A 68 -2.70 14.01 0.99
N LYS A 69 -3.21 15.20 0.69
CA LYS A 69 -2.40 16.43 0.60
C LYS A 69 -1.47 16.60 1.80
N ASN A 70 -0.20 16.82 1.54
CA ASN A 70 0.88 17.00 2.53
C ASN A 70 1.19 15.75 3.38
N TRP A 71 0.60 14.60 3.08
CA TRP A 71 0.88 13.34 3.77
C TRP A 71 2.02 12.57 3.10
N GLY A 72 2.56 11.61 3.85
CA GLY A 72 3.51 10.62 3.35
C GLY A 72 3.21 9.23 3.89
N MET A 73 4.10 8.29 3.56
CA MET A 73 4.15 6.97 4.17
C MET A 73 5.57 6.73 4.70
N LEU A 74 5.66 6.33 5.97
CA LEU A 74 6.91 5.98 6.62
C LEU A 74 7.01 4.46 6.76
N PHE A 75 7.94 3.88 6.04
CA PHE A 75 8.27 2.45 6.11
C PHE A 75 9.29 2.24 7.22
N VAL A 76 8.98 1.32 8.13
CA VAL A 76 9.82 0.97 9.28
C VAL A 76 10.39 -0.43 9.09
N PHE A 77 11.70 -0.59 9.19
CA PHE A 77 12.39 -1.86 9.07
C PHE A 77 13.18 -2.17 10.35
N GLU A 78 13.09 -3.39 10.82
CA GLU A 78 13.86 -3.86 11.98
C GLU A 78 15.37 -3.90 11.72
N LYS A 79 15.75 -4.19 10.47
CA LYS A 79 17.15 -4.34 10.08
C LYS A 79 17.60 -3.20 9.18
N ARG A 80 18.73 -2.62 9.52
CA ARG A 80 19.43 -1.64 8.72
C ARG A 80 20.12 -2.32 7.53
N LYS A 81 19.68 -2.05 6.31
CA LYS A 81 20.26 -2.53 5.05
C LYS A 81 19.85 -1.66 3.86
N ALA A 82 20.41 -1.91 2.68
CA ALA A 82 19.97 -1.26 1.44
C ALA A 82 18.61 -1.81 0.99
N HIS A 83 17.51 -1.28 1.58
CA HIS A 83 16.15 -1.67 1.22
C HIS A 83 15.79 -1.13 -0.15
N GLY A 84 15.53 -2.04 -1.11
CA GLY A 84 15.09 -1.67 -2.44
C GLY A 84 13.60 -1.32 -2.48
N PHE A 85 13.27 -0.30 -3.27
CA PHE A 85 11.91 0.17 -3.53
C PHE A 85 11.59 0.09 -5.01
N TRP A 86 10.34 0.09 -5.36
CA TRP A 86 9.85 0.03 -6.74
C TRP A 86 8.53 0.78 -6.88
N MET A 87 8.27 1.29 -8.08
CA MET A 87 7.01 1.99 -8.40
C MET A 87 5.93 1.03 -8.91
N LYS A 88 5.87 -0.20 -8.36
CA LYS A 88 4.90 -1.22 -8.78
C LYS A 88 3.46 -0.81 -8.44
N ASN A 89 2.60 -0.80 -9.45
CA ASN A 89 1.19 -0.41 -9.32
C ASN A 89 0.97 1.03 -8.83
N MET A 90 1.97 1.88 -8.95
CA MET A 90 1.85 3.30 -8.63
C MET A 90 1.11 4.04 -9.75
N GLN A 91 0.34 5.06 -9.38
CA GLN A 91 -0.43 5.90 -10.33
C GLN A 91 0.06 7.37 -10.33
N PHE A 92 0.99 7.72 -9.46
CA PHE A 92 1.53 9.07 -9.29
C PHE A 92 3.00 9.01 -8.91
N PRO A 93 3.78 10.06 -9.24
CA PRO A 93 5.19 10.12 -8.93
C PRO A 93 5.44 10.42 -7.45
N LEU A 94 6.63 10.00 -6.95
CA LEU A 94 7.04 10.15 -5.56
C LEU A 94 8.45 10.71 -5.43
N ASP A 95 8.69 11.37 -4.29
CA ASP A 95 10.04 11.50 -3.73
C ASP A 95 10.23 10.38 -2.70
N ILE A 96 11.35 9.65 -2.78
CA ILE A 96 11.68 8.53 -1.90
C ILE A 96 12.93 8.89 -1.11
N ILE A 97 12.83 8.89 0.21
CA ILE A 97 13.88 9.34 1.12
C ILE A 97 14.27 8.17 2.05
N TRP A 98 15.51 7.71 1.96
CA TRP A 98 16.06 6.70 2.85
C TRP A 98 16.75 7.34 4.05
N LEU A 99 16.45 6.81 5.27
CA LEU A 99 17.00 7.30 6.51
C LEU A 99 17.70 6.17 7.27
N ASP A 100 18.90 6.48 7.76
CA ASP A 100 19.59 5.71 8.79
C ASP A 100 19.22 6.31 10.14
N ASN A 101 18.34 5.65 10.86
CA ASN A 101 17.62 6.26 11.98
C ASN A 101 17.01 7.60 11.56
N HIS A 102 17.46 8.69 12.11
CA HIS A 102 16.94 10.04 11.85
C HIS A 102 17.63 10.75 10.67
N ARG A 103 18.77 10.22 10.18
CA ARG A 103 19.59 10.89 9.19
C ARG A 103 19.22 10.48 7.77
N ILE A 104 18.96 11.43 6.92
CA ILE A 104 18.78 11.18 5.48
C ILE A 104 20.10 10.70 4.90
N VAL A 105 20.10 9.50 4.31
CA VAL A 105 21.28 8.92 3.65
C VAL A 105 21.17 8.96 2.13
N TYR A 106 19.96 9.03 1.59
CA TYR A 106 19.72 9.09 0.14
C TYR A 106 18.34 9.63 -0.19
N ILE A 107 18.23 10.35 -1.30
CA ILE A 107 16.96 10.87 -1.82
C ILE A 107 16.90 10.59 -3.31
N LEU A 108 15.79 10.00 -3.76
CA LEU A 108 15.37 9.99 -5.17
C LEU A 108 14.18 10.91 -5.33
N LYS A 109 14.33 11.95 -6.14
CA LYS A 109 13.29 12.95 -6.38
C LYS A 109 12.55 12.64 -7.69
N ASN A 110 11.24 12.88 -7.69
CA ASN A 110 10.36 12.77 -8.87
C ASN A 110 10.43 11.40 -9.58
N VAL A 111 10.38 10.33 -8.80
CA VAL A 111 10.36 8.96 -9.33
C VAL A 111 9.02 8.68 -9.98
N GLN A 112 9.03 8.44 -11.29
CA GLN A 112 7.82 8.22 -12.08
C GLN A 112 7.27 6.81 -11.92
N PRO A 113 5.93 6.63 -12.00
CA PRO A 113 5.33 5.33 -12.17
C PRO A 113 5.90 4.60 -13.39
N THR A 114 5.97 3.28 -13.32
CA THR A 114 6.36 2.45 -14.47
C THR A 114 5.18 2.32 -15.43
N ASN A 115 5.43 2.31 -16.72
CA ASN A 115 4.40 2.11 -17.73
C ASN A 115 3.67 0.78 -17.51
N GLN A 116 2.39 0.73 -17.91
CA GLN A 116 1.59 -0.47 -17.78
C GLN A 116 2.20 -1.62 -18.61
N GLY A 117 2.38 -2.78 -17.97
CA GLY A 117 2.98 -3.96 -18.59
C GLY A 117 4.50 -4.06 -18.47
N GLU A 118 5.18 -3.02 -18.02
CA GLU A 118 6.62 -3.06 -17.77
C GLU A 118 6.92 -3.51 -16.34
N LYS A 119 8.05 -4.22 -16.18
CA LYS A 119 8.56 -4.58 -14.85
C LYS A 119 9.27 -3.37 -14.24
N PRO A 120 8.82 -2.83 -13.09
CA PRO A 120 9.48 -1.69 -12.49
C PRO A 120 10.90 -2.05 -12.04
N PRO A 121 11.88 -1.16 -12.24
CA PRO A 121 13.21 -1.32 -11.68
C PRO A 121 13.15 -1.29 -10.16
N VAL A 122 14.10 -1.99 -9.51
CA VAL A 122 14.31 -1.89 -8.08
C VAL A 122 15.29 -0.75 -7.82
N LEU A 123 14.83 0.25 -7.11
CA LEU A 123 15.60 1.43 -6.70
C LEU A 123 16.29 1.11 -5.37
N VAL A 124 17.61 1.05 -5.37
CA VAL A 124 18.40 0.65 -4.20
C VAL A 124 19.26 1.84 -3.75
N PRO A 125 19.24 2.22 -2.46
CA PRO A 125 20.10 3.29 -1.97
C PRO A 125 21.56 2.81 -1.89
N PRO A 126 22.54 3.72 -2.05
CA PRO A 126 23.96 3.38 -1.95
C PRO A 126 24.41 3.07 -0.51
N LEU A 127 23.65 3.50 0.48
CA LEU A 127 23.91 3.32 1.92
C LEU A 127 22.78 2.56 2.61
N PRO A 128 23.08 1.80 3.68
CA PRO A 128 22.05 1.14 4.48
C PRO A 128 21.13 2.14 5.17
N ALA A 129 19.84 1.77 5.25
CA ALA A 129 18.80 2.53 5.91
C ALA A 129 17.89 1.57 6.72
N ASN A 130 17.17 2.08 7.67
CA ASN A 130 16.14 1.34 8.41
C ASN A 130 14.77 2.03 8.38
N PHE A 131 14.69 3.22 7.78
CA PHE A 131 13.43 3.89 7.46
C PHE A 131 13.44 4.38 6.02
N VAL A 132 12.23 4.45 5.43
CA VAL A 132 12.04 5.08 4.12
C VAL A 132 10.77 5.93 4.18
N LEU A 133 10.89 7.19 3.82
CA LEU A 133 9.77 8.13 3.72
C LEU A 133 9.43 8.32 2.25
N GLU A 134 8.19 8.01 1.88
CA GLU A 134 7.60 8.34 0.58
C GLU A 134 6.68 9.55 0.73
N ILE A 135 6.87 10.56 -0.10
CA ILE A 135 6.05 11.77 -0.18
C ILE A 135 5.76 12.09 -1.66
N GLU A 136 4.81 12.99 -1.90
CA GLU A 136 4.49 13.43 -3.26
C GLU A 136 5.71 14.04 -3.94
N ALA A 137 5.86 13.77 -5.25
CA ALA A 137 6.99 14.26 -6.04
C ALA A 137 7.08 15.79 -6.00
N GLY A 138 8.30 16.30 -5.83
CA GLY A 138 8.60 17.71 -5.67
C GLY A 138 8.59 18.20 -4.21
N ARG A 139 7.92 17.46 -3.31
CA ARG A 139 7.78 17.87 -1.91
C ARG A 139 9.12 17.90 -1.16
N ALA A 140 10.05 16.98 -1.47
CA ALA A 140 11.40 17.01 -0.90
C ALA A 140 12.14 18.31 -1.25
N SER A 141 11.95 18.82 -2.46
CA SER A 141 12.54 20.08 -2.88
C SER A 141 11.89 21.30 -2.24
N GLU A 142 10.57 21.32 -2.11
CA GLU A 142 9.83 22.37 -1.38
C GLU A 142 10.27 22.46 0.07
N LEU A 143 10.47 21.31 0.72
CA LEU A 143 10.93 21.21 2.11
C LEU A 143 12.45 21.38 2.23
N ARG A 144 13.18 21.51 1.12
CA ARG A 144 14.64 21.61 1.06
C ARG A 144 15.36 20.44 1.73
N LEU A 145 14.77 19.22 1.64
CA LEU A 145 15.38 18.03 2.20
C LEU A 145 16.65 17.65 1.42
N GLU A 146 17.74 17.46 2.15
CA GLU A 146 19.03 17.10 1.58
C GLU A 146 19.67 15.92 2.35
N PRO A 147 20.56 15.14 1.72
CA PRO A 147 21.34 14.13 2.43
C PRO A 147 22.08 14.74 3.64
N GLN A 148 22.20 13.98 4.72
CA GLN A 148 22.75 14.32 6.03
C GLN A 148 21.80 15.13 6.94
N GLU A 149 20.68 15.66 6.47
CA GLU A 149 19.68 16.30 7.30
C GLU A 149 19.06 15.31 8.30
N ILE A 150 18.65 15.82 9.46
CA ILE A 150 18.00 15.04 10.53
C ILE A 150 16.49 15.28 10.44
N LEU A 151 15.73 14.19 10.31
CA LEU A 151 14.28 14.20 10.47
C LEU A 151 13.93 13.52 11.80
N ASN A 152 13.04 14.14 12.58
CA ASN A 152 12.51 13.55 13.80
C ASN A 152 11.16 12.89 13.54
N TYR A 153 10.83 11.84 14.28
CA TYR A 153 9.53 11.17 14.21
C TYR A 153 9.17 10.54 15.55
N ASN A 154 7.88 10.55 15.86
CA ASN A 154 7.29 9.92 17.03
C ASN A 154 6.16 9.01 16.60
N PHE A 155 6.18 7.74 17.03
CA PHE A 155 5.12 6.74 16.82
C PHE A 155 5.12 5.69 17.92
#